data_defd8f72e5902a21ce414d24a60dfb0b
#
_entry.id   defd8f72e5902a21ce414d24a60dfb0b
#
_cell.length_a   1.000
_cell.length_b   1.000
_cell.length_c   1.000
_cell.angle_alpha   90.00
_cell.angle_beta   90.00
_cell.angle_gamma   90.00
#
_symmetry.space_group_name_H-M   'P 1'
#
loop_
_entity.id
_entity.type
_entity.pdbx_description
1 polymer ?
#
loop_
_entity_poly.entity_id
_entity_poly.type
_entity_poly.pdbx_seq_one_letter_code
_entity_poly.pdbx_strand_id
1 'polypeptide(L)'
;MKLAALAKLIKADAYCKLYNVCYEAGGYDLYIGTRTGIYSLAGFPKAQNSDELATLLDISPNSWKDIQFGDECPESERNMDGMSLADTEEGEMECLTDRLILRANGCDLIPLIEPTRRTVGFVDAKQLLPLADEAKKSGYFKYFVRKMSNGARYYVVKDGMIARAVVLPCKLDGITKQNLQSLTTMVLRTQYDADIEDLSELEEENDEQV
;
A
#
# COMPACT_ATOMS: atom_id res chain seq x y z
N MET A 1 10.10 4.57 -7.59
CA MET A 1 9.71 5.03 -6.24
C MET A 1 10.19 6.46 -6.00
N LYS A 2 9.45 7.23 -5.21
CA LYS A 2 9.76 8.64 -4.88
C LYS A 2 10.44 8.71 -3.51
N LEU A 3 11.78 8.73 -3.49
CA LEU A 3 12.56 8.72 -2.24
C LEU A 3 12.22 9.89 -1.30
N ALA A 4 11.99 11.09 -1.85
CA ALA A 4 11.60 12.24 -1.04
C ALA A 4 10.26 12.06 -0.28
N ALA A 5 9.31 11.29 -0.85
CA ALA A 5 8.06 10.96 -0.17
C ALA A 5 8.30 9.93 0.93
N LEU A 6 9.15 8.92 0.67
CA LEU A 6 9.55 7.92 1.65
C LEU A 6 10.30 8.57 2.83
N ALA A 7 11.24 9.48 2.55
CA ALA A 7 11.94 10.25 3.58
C ALA A 7 10.98 11.06 4.47
N LYS A 8 9.90 11.62 3.91
CA LYS A 8 8.87 12.31 4.69
C LYS A 8 8.11 11.36 5.61
N LEU A 9 7.77 10.16 5.17
CA LEU A 9 7.13 9.14 6.00
C LEU A 9 8.04 8.74 7.17
N ILE A 10 9.31 8.45 6.89
CA ILE A 10 10.30 8.08 7.91
C ILE A 10 10.45 9.17 8.96
N LYS A 11 10.54 10.45 8.53
CA LYS A 11 10.62 11.59 9.46
C LYS A 11 9.35 11.74 10.31
N ALA A 12 8.18 11.54 9.71
CA ALA A 12 6.91 11.62 10.43
C ALA A 12 6.75 10.49 11.46
N ASP A 13 7.21 9.30 11.12
CA ASP A 13 7.15 8.12 11.99
C ASP A 13 8.26 8.10 13.03
N ALA A 14 9.33 8.91 12.85
CA ALA A 14 10.58 8.86 13.60
C ALA A 14 11.15 7.42 13.72
N TYR A 15 10.95 6.63 12.68
CA TYR A 15 11.31 5.21 12.64
C TYR A 15 11.63 4.78 11.22
N CYS A 16 12.69 3.97 11.11
CA CYS A 16 13.11 3.34 9.87
C CYS A 16 13.71 1.97 10.17
N LYS A 17 13.35 0.96 9.40
CA LYS A 17 13.95 -0.37 9.49
C LYS A 17 14.42 -0.80 8.10
N LEU A 18 15.66 -1.26 8.01
CA LEU A 18 16.22 -1.82 6.79
C LEU A 18 16.14 -3.34 6.84
N TYR A 19 15.52 -3.94 5.81
CA TYR A 19 15.47 -5.39 5.66
C TYR A 19 16.38 -5.81 4.52
N ASN A 20 17.33 -6.69 4.85
CA ASN A 20 18.25 -7.31 3.91
C ASN A 20 17.78 -8.75 3.67
N VAL A 21 17.02 -9.00 2.60
CA VAL A 21 16.56 -10.34 2.26
C VAL A 21 17.65 -11.06 1.46
N CYS A 22 18.26 -12.06 2.09
CA CYS A 22 19.36 -12.82 1.49
C CYS A 22 18.82 -14.06 0.78
N TYR A 23 19.35 -14.35 -0.40
CA TYR A 23 19.00 -15.54 -1.19
C TYR A 23 20.09 -16.59 -1.11
N GLU A 24 19.70 -17.88 -1.08
CA GLU A 24 20.63 -19.01 -1.06
C GLU A 24 21.57 -19.04 -2.28
N ALA A 25 21.09 -18.57 -3.44
CA ALA A 25 21.88 -18.45 -4.67
C ALA A 25 22.90 -17.29 -4.67
N GLY A 26 22.96 -16.56 -3.57
CA GLY A 26 23.73 -15.32 -3.44
C GLY A 26 22.98 -14.11 -3.99
N GLY A 27 23.24 -12.97 -3.41
CA GLY A 27 22.52 -11.73 -3.66
C GLY A 27 21.52 -11.42 -2.56
N TYR A 28 21.00 -10.20 -2.57
CA TYR A 28 19.98 -9.76 -1.63
C TYR A 28 19.14 -8.62 -2.21
N ASP A 29 17.92 -8.53 -1.76
CA ASP A 29 17.04 -7.39 -1.99
C ASP A 29 16.92 -6.56 -0.73
N LEU A 30 16.80 -5.25 -0.93
CA LEU A 30 16.62 -4.29 0.14
C LEU A 30 15.18 -3.80 0.18
N TYR A 31 14.65 -3.76 1.39
CA TYR A 31 13.39 -3.13 1.67
C TYR A 31 13.53 -2.17 2.84
N ILE A 32 12.74 -1.13 2.84
CA ILE A 32 12.72 -0.15 3.90
C ILE A 32 11.35 -0.13 4.57
N GLY A 33 11.34 -0.33 5.88
CA GLY A 33 10.16 -0.28 6.72
C GLY A 33 9.98 1.06 7.41
N THR A 34 8.73 1.48 7.50
CA THR A 34 8.26 2.54 8.39
C THR A 34 7.31 1.94 9.41
N ARG A 35 6.70 2.72 10.30
CA ARG A 35 5.66 2.19 11.22
C ARG A 35 4.40 1.72 10.50
N THR A 36 4.20 2.13 9.26
CA THR A 36 2.94 1.95 8.54
C THR A 36 3.08 1.21 7.22
N GLY A 37 4.30 0.90 6.79
CA GLY A 37 4.51 0.14 5.55
C GLY A 37 5.95 -0.27 5.32
N ILE A 38 6.15 -1.18 4.36
CA ILE A 38 7.44 -1.65 3.89
C ILE A 38 7.50 -1.43 2.38
N TYR A 39 8.62 -0.92 1.88
CA TYR A 39 8.78 -0.51 0.48
C TYR A 39 10.01 -1.16 -0.14
N SER A 40 9.87 -1.71 -1.35
CA SER A 40 11.00 -2.26 -2.10
C SER A 40 11.94 -1.16 -2.58
N LEU A 41 13.24 -1.31 -2.31
CA LEU A 41 14.31 -0.45 -2.85
C LEU A 41 14.90 -1.00 -4.16
N ALA A 42 14.19 -1.88 -4.85
CA ALA A 42 14.64 -2.43 -6.13
C ALA A 42 14.93 -1.30 -7.13
N GLY A 43 16.11 -1.39 -7.78
CA GLY A 43 16.56 -0.39 -8.75
C GLY A 43 17.26 0.83 -8.15
N PHE A 44 17.40 0.92 -6.83
CA PHE A 44 18.21 1.94 -6.16
C PHE A 44 19.59 1.40 -5.75
N PRO A 45 20.57 2.28 -5.54
CA PRO A 45 21.86 1.88 -4.96
C PRO A 45 21.66 1.18 -3.63
N LYS A 46 22.47 0.17 -3.37
CA LYS A 46 22.42 -0.58 -2.12
C LYS A 46 22.95 0.28 -0.98
N ALA A 47 22.16 0.38 0.08
CA ALA A 47 22.59 0.95 1.35
C ALA A 47 22.93 -0.21 2.31
N GLN A 48 24.13 -0.18 2.89
CA GLN A 48 24.61 -1.24 3.79
C GLN A 48 24.47 -0.88 5.27
N ASN A 49 24.26 0.40 5.55
CA ASN A 49 24.17 0.91 6.91
C ASN A 49 23.26 2.14 6.97
N SER A 50 23.02 2.64 8.20
CA SER A 50 22.15 3.78 8.45
C SER A 50 22.61 5.06 7.77
N ASP A 51 23.89 5.32 7.68
CA ASP A 51 24.44 6.57 7.12
C ASP A 51 24.32 6.61 5.60
N GLU A 52 24.56 5.47 4.94
CA GLU A 52 24.34 5.32 3.51
C GLU A 52 22.84 5.45 3.17
N LEU A 53 21.97 4.89 4.01
CA LEU A 53 20.53 5.02 3.84
C LEU A 53 20.07 6.46 4.02
N ALA A 54 20.58 7.17 5.04
CA ALA A 54 20.29 8.58 5.23
C ALA A 54 20.70 9.43 4.02
N THR A 55 21.88 9.11 3.45
CA THR A 55 22.37 9.75 2.22
C THR A 55 21.49 9.45 1.03
N LEU A 56 21.09 8.19 0.83
CA LEU A 56 20.20 7.77 -0.26
C LEU A 56 18.83 8.50 -0.17
N LEU A 57 18.33 8.71 1.03
CA LEU A 57 17.06 9.38 1.29
C LEU A 57 17.15 10.90 1.37
N ASP A 58 18.32 11.47 1.23
CA ASP A 58 18.59 12.93 1.41
C ASP A 58 18.05 13.44 2.76
N ILE A 59 18.32 12.69 3.82
CA ILE A 59 17.95 13.07 5.19
C ILE A 59 19.18 13.67 5.88
N SER A 60 19.04 14.92 6.34
CA SER A 60 20.14 15.59 7.04
C SER A 60 20.55 14.85 8.32
N PRO A 61 21.85 14.88 8.71
CA PRO A 61 22.33 14.22 9.94
C PRO A 61 21.59 14.67 11.20
N ASN A 62 21.16 15.91 11.26
CA ASN A 62 20.41 16.42 12.40
C ASN A 62 19.01 15.78 12.51
N SER A 63 18.32 15.62 11.38
CA SER A 63 17.01 14.95 11.35
C SER A 63 17.13 13.44 11.53
N TRP A 64 18.26 12.84 11.10
CA TRP A 64 18.50 11.41 11.21
C TRP A 64 18.70 10.95 12.66
N LYS A 65 19.30 11.80 13.49
CA LYS A 65 19.51 11.49 14.93
C LYS A 65 18.23 11.21 15.71
N ASP A 66 17.13 11.79 15.28
CA ASP A 66 15.82 11.62 15.92
C ASP A 66 15.05 10.41 15.39
N ILE A 67 15.61 9.68 14.41
CA ILE A 67 15.00 8.51 13.79
C ILE A 67 15.55 7.25 14.43
N GLN A 68 14.68 6.43 15.01
CA GLN A 68 15.04 5.10 15.48
C GLN A 68 15.31 4.21 14.26
N PHE A 69 16.56 3.73 14.14
CA PHE A 69 16.97 2.84 13.07
C PHE A 69 17.04 1.39 13.56
N GLY A 70 16.50 0.47 12.76
CA GLY A 70 16.66 -0.97 12.91
C GLY A 70 17.21 -1.59 11.63
N ASP A 71 18.00 -2.64 11.76
CA ASP A 71 18.50 -3.45 10.65
C ASP A 71 18.17 -4.93 10.92
N GLU A 72 17.71 -5.62 9.91
CA GLU A 72 17.32 -7.02 10.01
C GLU A 72 17.64 -7.77 8.72
N CYS A 73 18.14 -8.99 8.86
CA CYS A 73 18.27 -9.93 7.76
C CYS A 73 17.30 -11.09 8.00
N PRO A 74 16.06 -11.01 7.49
CA PRO A 74 15.07 -12.05 7.67
C PRO A 74 15.50 -13.34 6.96
N GLU A 75 15.18 -14.49 7.55
CA GLU A 75 15.49 -15.82 7.00
C GLU A 75 14.77 -16.07 5.67
N SER A 76 13.67 -15.37 5.40
CA SER A 76 12.92 -15.44 4.16
C SER A 76 12.17 -14.13 3.89
N GLU A 77 11.84 -13.87 2.61
CA GLU A 77 10.96 -12.76 2.17
C GLU A 77 9.61 -12.74 2.91
N ARG A 78 9.20 -13.87 3.47
CA ARG A 78 7.91 -14.03 4.14
C ARG A 78 7.92 -13.60 5.60
N ASN A 79 9.03 -13.08 6.12
CA ASN A 79 9.17 -12.87 7.56
C ASN A 79 9.53 -11.43 7.98
N MET A 80 9.12 -10.45 7.20
CA MET A 80 9.31 -9.04 7.56
C MET A 80 8.22 -8.59 8.54
N ASP A 81 8.48 -8.77 9.85
CA ASP A 81 7.50 -8.48 10.92
C ASP A 81 6.15 -9.19 10.72
N GLY A 82 6.16 -10.42 10.17
CA GLY A 82 4.96 -11.21 9.88
C GLY A 82 4.23 -10.80 8.59
N MET A 83 4.81 -9.90 7.80
CA MET A 83 4.32 -9.48 6.48
C MET A 83 5.24 -9.97 5.38
N SER A 84 4.67 -10.28 4.22
CA SER A 84 5.41 -10.76 3.05
C SER A 84 5.32 -9.76 1.90
N LEU A 85 6.47 -9.49 1.27
CA LEU A 85 6.61 -8.79 -0.01
C LEU A 85 6.84 -9.76 -1.18
N ALA A 86 6.63 -11.06 -0.99
CA ALA A 86 6.63 -12.01 -2.09
C ALA A 86 5.64 -11.60 -3.18
N ASP A 87 5.99 -11.83 -4.44
CA ASP A 87 5.16 -11.42 -5.58
C ASP A 87 3.79 -12.11 -5.57
N THR A 88 3.73 -13.34 -5.06
CA THR A 88 2.48 -14.11 -4.93
C THR A 88 2.41 -14.77 -3.55
N GLU A 89 1.19 -14.87 -3.01
CA GLU A 89 0.93 -15.59 -1.76
C GLU A 89 -0.40 -16.32 -1.84
N GLU A 90 -0.43 -17.54 -1.30
CA GLU A 90 -1.66 -18.34 -1.27
C GLU A 90 -2.75 -17.66 -0.46
N GLY A 91 -3.94 -17.56 -1.04
CA GLY A 91 -5.10 -16.93 -0.39
C GLY A 91 -5.10 -15.40 -0.40
N GLU A 92 -4.15 -14.74 -1.09
CA GLU A 92 -4.27 -13.30 -1.33
C GLU A 92 -5.48 -13.00 -2.24
N MET A 93 -6.09 -11.84 -2.04
CA MET A 93 -7.24 -11.40 -2.84
C MET A 93 -7.02 -9.98 -3.35
N GLU A 94 -7.31 -9.76 -4.63
CA GLU A 94 -7.30 -8.42 -5.21
C GLU A 94 -8.43 -7.59 -4.58
N CYS A 95 -8.09 -6.39 -4.16
CA CYS A 95 -9.03 -5.41 -3.63
C CYS A 95 -9.49 -4.48 -4.75
N LEU A 96 -10.78 -4.19 -4.78
CA LEU A 96 -11.31 -3.11 -5.61
C LEU A 96 -10.98 -1.77 -4.95
N THR A 97 -10.62 -0.80 -5.77
CA THR A 97 -10.42 0.59 -5.35
C THR A 97 -11.21 1.48 -6.29
N ASP A 98 -11.78 2.53 -5.75
CA ASP A 98 -12.35 3.60 -6.53
C ASP A 98 -11.52 4.89 -6.35
N ARG A 99 -11.83 5.93 -7.14
CA ARG A 99 -11.24 7.28 -7.00
C ARG A 99 -11.70 8.01 -5.73
N LEU A 100 -12.50 7.35 -4.90
CA LEU A 100 -13.02 7.88 -3.64
C LEU A 100 -11.87 8.09 -2.64
N ILE A 101 -11.77 9.30 -2.12
CA ILE A 101 -10.89 9.63 -1.00
C ILE A 101 -11.78 10.19 0.12
N LEU A 102 -11.71 9.56 1.28
CA LEU A 102 -12.44 9.98 2.48
C LEU A 102 -11.48 10.67 3.44
N ARG A 103 -11.93 11.74 4.10
CA ARG A 103 -11.11 12.42 5.10
C ARG A 103 -11.64 12.14 6.50
N ALA A 104 -10.79 11.54 7.34
CA ALA A 104 -11.08 11.32 8.75
C ALA A 104 -9.81 11.40 9.59
N ASN A 105 -9.91 11.92 10.81
CA ASN A 105 -8.80 12.02 11.77
C ASN A 105 -7.52 12.67 11.21
N GLY A 106 -7.67 13.63 10.27
CA GLY A 106 -6.54 14.29 9.62
C GLY A 106 -5.82 13.46 8.56
N CYS A 107 -6.33 12.27 8.22
CA CYS A 107 -5.84 11.41 7.15
C CYS A 107 -6.75 11.46 5.93
N ASP A 108 -6.15 11.38 4.75
CA ASP A 108 -6.85 11.14 3.49
C ASP A 108 -6.86 9.61 3.25
N LEU A 109 -8.03 9.01 3.38
CA LEU A 109 -8.22 7.57 3.42
C LEU A 109 -8.67 7.05 2.07
N ILE A 110 -7.98 6.03 1.57
CA ILE A 110 -8.34 5.29 0.36
C ILE A 110 -9.04 3.99 0.80
N PRO A 111 -10.31 3.77 0.41
CA PRO A 111 -11.01 2.54 0.69
C PRO A 111 -10.48 1.40 -0.20
N LEU A 112 -10.19 0.26 0.41
CA LEU A 112 -9.82 -0.99 -0.24
C LEU A 112 -10.90 -2.02 0.07
N ILE A 113 -11.59 -2.51 -0.96
CA ILE A 113 -12.75 -3.36 -0.83
C ILE A 113 -12.36 -4.80 -1.15
N GLU A 114 -12.57 -5.71 -0.21
CA GLU A 114 -12.47 -7.15 -0.45
C GLU A 114 -13.76 -7.65 -1.11
N PRO A 115 -13.77 -8.03 -2.40
CA PRO A 115 -15.03 -8.37 -3.09
C PRO A 115 -15.73 -9.56 -2.46
N THR A 116 -14.97 -10.60 -2.08
CA THR A 116 -15.51 -11.87 -1.56
C THR A 116 -16.18 -11.71 -0.18
N ARG A 117 -15.63 -10.85 0.67
CA ARG A 117 -16.11 -10.66 2.06
C ARG A 117 -16.92 -9.41 2.24
N ARG A 118 -17.01 -8.58 1.22
CA ARG A 118 -17.68 -7.26 1.26
C ARG A 118 -17.20 -6.39 2.44
N THR A 119 -15.93 -6.55 2.83
CA THR A 119 -15.33 -5.75 3.89
C THR A 119 -14.49 -4.64 3.29
N VAL A 120 -14.54 -3.47 3.90
CA VAL A 120 -13.78 -2.29 3.48
C VAL A 120 -12.69 -2.02 4.50
N GLY A 121 -11.45 -1.96 4.05
CA GLY A 121 -10.33 -1.43 4.82
C GLY A 121 -9.92 -0.07 4.30
N PHE A 122 -9.16 0.68 5.09
CA PHE A 122 -8.73 2.03 4.75
C PHE A 122 -7.22 2.15 4.91
N VAL A 123 -6.55 2.73 3.92
CA VAL A 123 -5.13 3.09 3.99
C VAL A 123 -4.97 4.60 3.88
N ASP A 124 -3.98 5.17 4.57
CA ASP A 124 -3.66 6.59 4.41
C ASP A 124 -3.01 6.81 3.03
N ALA A 125 -3.53 7.73 2.25
CA ALA A 125 -2.99 8.08 0.93
C ALA A 125 -1.50 8.47 0.99
N LYS A 126 -1.03 8.99 2.13
CA LYS A 126 0.39 9.31 2.34
C LYS A 126 1.30 8.09 2.20
N GLN A 127 0.83 6.90 2.61
CA GLN A 127 1.60 5.65 2.48
C GLN A 127 1.83 5.26 1.02
N LEU A 128 0.99 5.72 0.11
CA LEU A 128 1.10 5.42 -1.33
C LEU A 128 1.90 6.47 -2.10
N LEU A 129 2.21 7.63 -1.51
CA LEU A 129 2.99 8.68 -2.16
C LEU A 129 4.37 8.24 -2.66
N PRO A 130 5.11 7.34 -1.98
CA PRO A 130 6.38 6.82 -2.51
C PRO A 130 6.24 6.13 -3.86
N LEU A 131 5.07 5.55 -4.15
CA LEU A 131 4.78 4.80 -5.38
C LEU A 131 4.03 5.63 -6.45
N ALA A 132 3.61 6.85 -6.13
CA ALA A 132 2.70 7.64 -6.98
C ALA A 132 3.22 7.88 -8.41
N ASP A 133 4.53 8.10 -8.59
CA ASP A 133 5.12 8.35 -9.89
C ASP A 133 5.20 7.07 -10.75
N GLU A 134 5.42 5.91 -10.13
CA GLU A 134 5.39 4.61 -10.78
C GLU A 134 3.96 4.24 -11.17
N ALA A 135 3.01 4.42 -10.25
CA ALA A 135 1.60 4.17 -10.50
C ALA A 135 1.06 4.96 -11.69
N LYS A 136 1.46 6.24 -11.83
CA LYS A 136 1.08 7.08 -12.96
C LYS A 136 1.67 6.61 -14.29
N LYS A 137 2.88 6.04 -14.27
CA LYS A 137 3.58 5.59 -15.48
C LYS A 137 3.11 4.23 -15.94
N SER A 138 2.93 3.30 -15.01
CA SER A 138 2.62 1.91 -15.31
C SER A 138 1.14 1.69 -15.64
N GLY A 139 0.23 2.33 -14.92
CA GLY A 139 -1.21 2.08 -15.03
C GLY A 139 -1.68 0.70 -14.52
N TYR A 140 -0.75 -0.15 -14.05
CA TYR A 140 -1.02 -1.54 -13.64
C TYR A 140 -0.94 -1.76 -12.11
N PHE A 141 -1.05 -0.70 -11.35
CA PHE A 141 -1.01 -0.81 -9.88
C PHE A 141 -2.31 -1.40 -9.35
N LYS A 142 -2.15 -2.46 -8.55
CA LYS A 142 -3.25 -3.18 -7.91
C LYS A 142 -2.94 -3.38 -6.43
N TYR A 143 -3.99 -3.58 -5.66
CA TYR A 143 -3.93 -3.79 -4.22
C TYR A 143 -4.43 -5.18 -3.89
N PHE A 144 -3.71 -5.88 -3.03
CA PHE A 144 -4.07 -7.22 -2.58
C PHE A 144 -4.11 -7.25 -1.06
N VAL A 145 -5.14 -7.86 -0.50
CA VAL A 145 -5.20 -8.11 0.94
C VAL A 145 -4.55 -9.44 1.27
N ARG A 146 -3.70 -9.42 2.28
CA ARG A 146 -3.07 -10.58 2.90
C ARG A 146 -3.31 -10.57 4.41
N LYS A 147 -2.97 -11.67 5.07
CA LYS A 147 -3.10 -11.82 6.52
C LYS A 147 -1.78 -12.24 7.14
N MET A 148 -1.47 -11.64 8.28
CA MET A 148 -0.43 -12.15 9.18
C MET A 148 -0.89 -13.44 9.86
N SER A 149 0.04 -14.16 10.46
CA SER A 149 -0.25 -15.37 11.25
C SER A 149 -1.24 -15.16 12.40
N ASN A 150 -1.28 -13.94 12.96
CA ASN A 150 -2.23 -13.54 14.00
C ASN A 150 -3.62 -13.12 13.45
N GLY A 151 -3.85 -13.25 12.15
CA GLY A 151 -5.08 -12.86 11.47
C GLY A 151 -5.21 -11.38 11.14
N ALA A 152 -4.26 -10.53 11.54
CA ALA A 152 -4.25 -9.11 11.17
C ALA A 152 -4.07 -8.96 9.64
N ARG A 153 -4.76 -7.98 9.08
CA ARG A 153 -4.71 -7.70 7.63
C ARG A 153 -3.66 -6.67 7.31
N TYR A 154 -3.05 -6.84 6.14
CA TYR A 154 -2.21 -5.84 5.50
C TYR A 154 -2.47 -5.85 4.00
N TYR A 155 -2.05 -4.80 3.32
CA TYR A 155 -2.26 -4.65 1.89
C TYR A 155 -0.93 -4.65 1.15
N VAL A 156 -0.85 -5.44 0.08
CA VAL A 156 0.30 -5.44 -0.83
C VAL A 156 -0.05 -4.64 -2.07
N VAL A 157 0.83 -3.70 -2.40
CA VAL A 157 0.73 -2.88 -3.62
C VAL A 157 1.63 -3.51 -4.67
N LYS A 158 1.05 -3.92 -5.80
CA LYS A 158 1.78 -4.53 -6.90
C LYS A 158 1.77 -3.65 -8.15
N ASP A 159 2.86 -3.69 -8.90
CA ASP A 159 2.97 -3.18 -10.26
C ASP A 159 2.99 -4.36 -11.22
N GLY A 160 1.88 -4.64 -11.87
CA GLY A 160 1.67 -5.91 -12.55
C GLY A 160 1.69 -7.08 -11.58
N MET A 161 2.69 -7.96 -11.73
CA MET A 161 2.88 -9.13 -10.84
C MET A 161 3.85 -8.87 -9.68
N ILE A 162 4.61 -7.76 -9.70
CA ILE A 162 5.72 -7.51 -8.78
C ILE A 162 5.23 -6.72 -7.56
N ALA A 163 5.47 -7.25 -6.37
CA ALA A 163 5.19 -6.55 -5.12
C ALA A 163 6.15 -5.36 -4.92
N ARG A 164 5.60 -4.18 -4.72
CA ARG A 164 6.35 -2.92 -4.57
C ARG A 164 6.32 -2.38 -3.16
N ALA A 165 5.24 -2.61 -2.45
CA ALA A 165 5.12 -2.22 -1.05
C ALA A 165 4.09 -3.06 -0.31
N VAL A 166 4.23 -3.08 0.99
CA VAL A 166 3.21 -3.48 1.96
C VAL A 166 2.78 -2.23 2.71
N VAL A 167 1.49 -2.05 2.90
CA VAL A 167 0.93 -0.96 3.71
C VAL A 167 -0.05 -1.51 4.74
N LEU A 168 -0.01 -0.92 5.93
CA LEU A 168 -0.92 -1.29 7.01
C LEU A 168 -2.21 -0.49 6.94
N PRO A 169 -3.35 -1.08 7.31
CA PRO A 169 -4.60 -0.35 7.40
C PRO A 169 -4.52 0.75 8.47
N CYS A 170 -5.20 1.86 8.22
CA CYS A 170 -5.36 2.92 9.21
C CYS A 170 -6.05 2.40 10.48
N LYS A 171 -5.50 2.76 11.63
CA LYS A 171 -6.12 2.52 12.93
C LYS A 171 -7.23 3.54 13.14
N LEU A 172 -8.47 3.10 12.96
CA LEU A 172 -9.67 3.89 13.21
C LEU A 172 -10.40 3.30 14.42
N ASP A 173 -11.03 4.17 15.21
CA ASP A 173 -11.95 3.70 16.23
C ASP A 173 -13.15 2.99 15.61
N GLY A 174 -13.83 2.16 16.40
CA GLY A 174 -14.90 1.28 15.88
C GLY A 174 -16.05 2.05 15.24
N ILE A 175 -16.45 3.19 15.80
CA ILE A 175 -17.57 4.00 15.31
C ILE A 175 -17.18 4.67 14.00
N THR A 176 -16.04 5.34 13.95
CA THR A 176 -15.53 5.99 12.72
C THR A 176 -15.37 4.98 11.60
N LYS A 177 -14.78 3.82 11.88
CA LYS A 177 -14.61 2.75 10.90
C LYS A 177 -15.95 2.28 10.33
N GLN A 178 -16.93 2.01 11.19
CA GLN A 178 -18.26 1.55 10.77
C GLN A 178 -18.97 2.60 9.91
N ASN A 179 -18.92 3.87 10.30
CA ASN A 179 -19.54 4.96 9.54
C ASN A 179 -18.90 5.11 8.15
N LEU A 180 -17.58 5.05 8.07
CA LEU A 180 -16.85 5.14 6.79
C LEU A 180 -17.13 3.92 5.90
N GLN A 181 -17.24 2.73 6.47
CA GLN A 181 -17.61 1.52 5.71
C GLN A 181 -19.02 1.63 5.14
N SER A 182 -19.99 2.12 5.93
CA SER A 182 -21.36 2.33 5.49
C SER A 182 -21.43 3.38 4.37
N LEU A 183 -20.72 4.50 4.54
CA LEU A 183 -20.64 5.56 3.53
C LEU A 183 -20.03 5.05 2.23
N THR A 184 -18.90 4.35 2.30
CA THR A 184 -18.24 3.76 1.12
C THR A 184 -19.17 2.82 0.37
N THR A 185 -19.88 1.95 1.09
CA THR A 185 -20.83 1.00 0.49
C THR A 185 -22.00 1.73 -0.18
N MET A 186 -22.49 2.81 0.43
CA MET A 186 -23.57 3.62 -0.15
C MET A 186 -23.13 4.29 -1.45
N VAL A 187 -21.96 4.96 -1.45
CA VAL A 187 -21.43 5.65 -2.63
C VAL A 187 -21.21 4.68 -3.79
N LEU A 188 -20.62 3.51 -3.52
CA LEU A 188 -20.38 2.50 -4.54
C LEU A 188 -21.68 1.93 -5.13
N ARG A 189 -22.69 1.71 -4.31
CA ARG A 189 -24.02 1.29 -4.83
C ARG A 189 -24.62 2.32 -5.75
N THR A 190 -24.60 3.60 -5.36
CA THR A 190 -25.12 4.69 -6.19
C THR A 190 -24.41 4.81 -7.53
N GLN A 191 -23.07 4.63 -7.54
CA GLN A 191 -22.29 4.64 -8.79
C GLN A 191 -22.63 3.44 -9.66
N TYR A 192 -22.74 2.23 -9.08
CA TYR A 192 -23.07 1.03 -9.81
C TYR A 192 -24.50 1.08 -10.41
N ASP A 193 -25.46 1.62 -9.66
CA ASP A 193 -26.83 1.80 -10.15
C ASP A 193 -26.89 2.82 -11.30
N ALA A 194 -26.11 3.91 -11.23
CA ALA A 194 -25.98 4.89 -12.32
C ALA A 194 -25.32 4.29 -13.58
N ASP A 195 -24.27 3.48 -13.42
CA ASP A 195 -23.62 2.80 -14.56
C ASP A 195 -24.57 1.81 -15.26
N ILE A 196 -25.51 1.21 -14.55
CA ILE A 196 -26.53 0.32 -15.14
C ILE A 196 -27.59 1.12 -15.91
N GLU A 197 -28.03 2.26 -15.36
CA GLU A 197 -28.99 3.13 -16.04
C GLU A 197 -28.42 3.67 -17.35
N ASP A 198 -27.15 4.12 -17.37
CA ASP A 198 -26.45 4.58 -18.58
C ASP A 198 -26.34 3.46 -19.65
N LEU A 199 -26.14 2.21 -19.24
CA LEU A 199 -26.08 1.08 -20.17
C LEU A 199 -27.46 0.73 -20.76
N SER A 200 -28.53 0.87 -19.97
CA SER A 200 -29.89 0.60 -20.45
C SER A 200 -30.36 1.63 -21.47
N GLU A 201 -29.99 2.91 -21.29
CA GLU A 201 -30.29 3.96 -22.26
C GLU A 201 -29.57 3.73 -23.62
N LEU A 202 -28.34 3.20 -23.60
CA LEU A 202 -27.59 2.87 -24.81
C LEU A 202 -28.17 1.66 -25.57
N GLU A 203 -28.80 0.71 -24.88
CA GLU A 203 -29.48 -0.42 -25.52
C GLU A 203 -30.81 0.02 -26.18
N GLU A 204 -31.58 0.92 -25.56
CA GLU A 204 -32.83 1.45 -26.12
C GLU A 204 -32.57 2.30 -27.38
N GLU A 205 -31.51 3.12 -27.42
CA GLU A 205 -31.16 3.89 -28.63
C GLU A 205 -30.77 3.01 -29.84
N ASN A 206 -30.22 1.82 -29.61
CA ASN A 206 -29.86 0.89 -30.68
C ASN A 206 -31.06 0.12 -31.26
N ASP A 207 -32.10 -0.12 -30.47
CA ASP A 207 -33.30 -0.82 -30.92
C ASP A 207 -34.26 0.08 -31.71
N GLU A 208 -34.18 1.41 -31.58
CA GLU A 208 -34.93 2.36 -32.40
C GLU A 208 -34.36 2.61 -33.82
N GLN A 209 -33.14 2.11 -34.12
CA GLN A 209 -32.46 2.29 -35.43
C GLN A 209 -32.53 1.06 -36.34
N VAL A 210 -33.31 0.04 -36.02
CA VAL A 210 -33.55 -1.15 -36.86
C VAL A 210 -35.01 -1.09 -37.37
#